data_0a2fb82a8f5bc63341844a286ccb9c7e
#
_entry.id   0a2fb82a8f5bc63341844a286ccb9c7e
#
_cell.length_a   1.000
_cell.length_b   1.000
_cell.length_c   1.000
_cell.angle_alpha   90.00
_cell.angle_beta   90.00
_cell.angle_gamma   90.00
#
_symmetry.space_group_name_H-M   'P 1'
#
loop_
_entity.id
_entity.type
_entity.pdbx_description
1 polymer ?
#
loop_
_entity_poly.entity_id
_entity_poly.type
_entity_poly.pdbx_seq_one_letter_code
_entity_poly.pdbx_strand_id
1 'polypeptide(L)'
;MSDEHAHLPPGVEVIATLPEAAGRVPAGAEARTVRVTLPPGDPGAPPHRHPGPLFGYVTEGEILFELEGQAPRVLKAGDAVFEPGGDVIHYQGANNLADAQSQLVVIMFAPPGTPVLTVVSPEELAERRHLRVTS
;
A
#
# COMPACT_ATOMS: atom_id res chain seq x y z
N MET A 1 1.18 20.87 -18.47
CA MET A 1 1.87 20.25 -17.34
C MET A 1 2.43 21.29 -16.43
N SER A 2 2.04 21.26 -15.20
CA SER A 2 2.56 22.24 -14.26
C SER A 2 4.02 21.94 -13.94
N ASP A 3 4.78 22.99 -13.76
CA ASP A 3 6.19 22.91 -13.42
C ASP A 3 6.42 23.14 -11.92
N GLU A 4 5.47 22.70 -11.12
CA GLU A 4 5.44 22.99 -9.70
C GLU A 4 6.64 22.44 -8.94
N HIS A 5 7.32 21.42 -9.47
CA HIS A 5 8.49 20.82 -8.82
C HIS A 5 9.77 21.62 -9.07
N ALA A 6 9.79 22.51 -10.07
CA ALA A 6 10.99 23.24 -10.46
C ALA A 6 11.43 24.27 -9.42
N HIS A 7 10.51 24.69 -8.54
CA HIS A 7 10.77 25.78 -7.60
C HIS A 7 10.79 25.31 -6.13
N LEU A 8 11.03 24.03 -5.90
CA LEU A 8 11.07 23.53 -4.53
C LEU A 8 12.36 23.97 -3.83
N PRO A 9 12.29 24.29 -2.53
CA PRO A 9 13.50 24.61 -1.76
C PRO A 9 14.47 23.43 -1.72
N PRO A 10 15.75 23.69 -1.44
CA PRO A 10 16.72 22.59 -1.24
C PRO A 10 16.24 21.64 -0.15
N GLY A 11 16.40 20.35 -0.39
CA GLY A 11 16.00 19.31 0.56
C GLY A 11 14.54 18.93 0.50
N VAL A 12 13.75 19.57 -0.37
CA VAL A 12 12.34 19.22 -0.58
C VAL A 12 12.20 18.45 -1.89
N GLU A 13 11.63 17.27 -1.82
CA GLU A 13 11.48 16.38 -2.97
C GLU A 13 10.08 15.79 -2.98
N VAL A 14 9.44 15.80 -4.15
CA VAL A 14 8.17 15.09 -4.33
C VAL A 14 8.50 13.66 -4.70
N ILE A 15 8.26 12.73 -3.78
CA ILE A 15 8.56 11.31 -3.99
C ILE A 15 7.57 10.69 -4.95
N ALA A 16 6.30 11.06 -4.85
CA ALA A 16 5.26 10.50 -5.69
C ALA A 16 4.04 11.42 -5.68
N THR A 17 3.28 11.37 -6.76
CA THR A 17 1.98 12.02 -6.84
C THR A 17 0.94 10.95 -7.12
N LEU A 18 -0.11 10.90 -6.29
CA LEU A 18 -1.16 9.92 -6.43
C LEU A 18 -1.95 10.21 -7.72
N PRO A 19 -2.03 9.26 -8.65
CA PRO A 19 -2.80 9.50 -9.87
C PRO A 19 -4.29 9.51 -9.57
N GLU A 20 -5.06 10.24 -10.38
CA GLU A 20 -6.50 10.31 -10.21
C GLU A 20 -7.15 8.91 -10.21
N ALA A 21 -6.63 8.01 -11.04
CA ALA A 21 -7.14 6.65 -11.15
C ALA A 21 -6.86 5.78 -9.93
N ALA A 22 -5.99 6.21 -9.01
CA ALA A 22 -5.67 5.43 -7.81
C ALA A 22 -6.79 5.45 -6.76
N GLY A 23 -7.82 6.26 -6.96
CA GLY A 23 -8.93 6.37 -6.04
C GLY A 23 -9.06 7.79 -5.50
N ARG A 24 -10.22 8.09 -4.97
CA ARG A 24 -10.52 9.39 -4.40
C ARG A 24 -10.66 9.30 -2.90
N VAL A 25 -10.26 10.37 -2.22
CA VAL A 25 -10.46 10.48 -0.77
C VAL A 25 -11.96 10.67 -0.53
N PRO A 26 -12.60 9.77 0.25
CA PRO A 26 -14.03 9.91 0.54
C PRO A 26 -14.32 11.18 1.35
N ALA A 27 -15.48 11.78 1.12
CA ALA A 27 -15.91 12.94 1.90
C ALA A 27 -16.02 12.53 3.37
N GLY A 28 -15.51 13.37 4.26
CA GLY A 28 -15.55 13.10 5.69
C GLY A 28 -14.56 12.06 6.18
N ALA A 29 -13.66 11.60 5.32
CA ALA A 29 -12.64 10.63 5.72
C ALA A 29 -11.65 11.25 6.71
N GLU A 30 -11.19 10.44 7.66
CA GLU A 30 -10.07 10.81 8.49
C GLU A 30 -8.78 10.27 7.88
N ALA A 31 -7.68 10.95 8.14
CA ALA A 31 -6.35 10.53 7.70
C ALA A 31 -5.66 9.84 8.87
N ARG A 32 -5.13 8.64 8.62
CA ARG A 32 -4.38 7.89 9.63
C ARG A 32 -2.98 7.64 9.13
N THR A 33 -1.99 7.98 9.93
CA THR A 33 -0.60 7.64 9.61
C THR A 33 -0.29 6.32 10.28
N VAL A 34 0.10 5.33 9.48
CA VAL A 34 0.34 3.95 9.95
C VAL A 34 1.78 3.57 9.64
N ARG A 35 2.50 3.08 10.64
CA ARG A 35 3.81 2.48 10.44
C ARG A 35 3.66 0.97 10.50
N VAL A 36 4.15 0.30 9.48
CA VAL A 36 4.19 -1.17 9.44
C VAL A 36 5.64 -1.60 9.56
N THR A 37 5.93 -2.39 10.59
CA THR A 37 7.27 -2.92 10.81
C THR A 37 7.21 -4.44 10.70
N LEU A 38 8.00 -4.99 9.80
CA LEU A 38 8.02 -6.42 9.51
C LEU A 38 9.36 -7.01 9.96
N PRO A 39 9.33 -7.92 10.95
CA PRO A 39 10.56 -8.64 11.35
C PRO A 39 11.14 -9.45 10.19
N PRO A 40 12.40 -9.91 10.30
CA PRO A 40 13.00 -10.74 9.25
C PRO A 40 12.11 -11.89 8.84
N GLY A 41 11.88 -12.05 7.54
CA GLY A 41 11.10 -13.15 6.96
C GLY A 41 9.60 -13.11 7.23
N ASP A 42 9.08 -12.04 7.81
CA ASP A 42 7.64 -11.95 8.14
C ASP A 42 6.79 -11.94 6.88
N PRO A 43 5.80 -12.84 6.77
CA PRO A 43 4.92 -12.87 5.58
C PRO A 43 3.91 -11.73 5.56
N GLY A 44 3.79 -10.94 6.61
CA GLY A 44 2.80 -9.87 6.70
C GLY A 44 1.39 -10.38 6.96
N ALA A 45 0.42 -9.50 6.78
CA ALA A 45 -0.98 -9.86 6.99
C ALA A 45 -1.49 -10.78 5.87
N PRO A 46 -2.48 -11.64 6.15
CA PRO A 46 -3.13 -12.40 5.09
C PRO A 46 -3.86 -11.47 4.12
N PRO A 47 -4.31 -11.97 2.94
CA PRO A 47 -5.02 -11.13 1.98
C PRO A 47 -6.17 -10.37 2.62
N HIS A 48 -6.23 -9.07 2.33
CA HIS A 48 -7.16 -8.18 3.01
C HIS A 48 -7.55 -6.99 2.14
N ARG A 49 -8.52 -6.22 2.60
CA ARG A 49 -8.93 -4.96 2.00
C ARG A 49 -8.73 -3.83 2.98
N HIS A 50 -8.47 -2.65 2.46
CA HIS A 50 -8.43 -1.42 3.24
C HIS A 50 -9.70 -0.61 2.98
N PRO A 51 -10.21 0.14 3.98
CA PRO A 51 -11.49 0.85 3.84
C PRO A 51 -11.44 2.10 2.95
N GLY A 52 -10.26 2.49 2.49
CA GLY A 52 -10.09 3.65 1.61
C GLY A 52 -8.70 3.69 1.03
N PRO A 53 -8.41 4.71 0.21
CA PRO A 53 -7.10 4.81 -0.43
C PRO A 53 -5.99 5.09 0.59
N LEU A 54 -4.80 4.59 0.28
CA LEU A 54 -3.62 4.88 1.08
C LEU A 54 -2.41 5.11 0.18
N PHE A 55 -1.46 5.88 0.70
CA PHE A 55 -0.21 6.09 0.02
C PHE A 55 0.89 6.35 1.05
N GLY A 56 2.11 6.11 0.63
CA GLY A 56 3.26 6.29 1.51
C GLY A 56 4.52 5.82 0.82
N TYR A 57 5.49 5.36 1.60
CA TYR A 57 6.73 4.86 1.02
C TYR A 57 7.43 3.91 1.98
N VAL A 58 8.32 3.10 1.40
CA VAL A 58 9.15 2.17 2.17
C VAL A 58 10.30 2.96 2.79
N THR A 59 10.46 2.85 4.10
CA THR A 59 11.51 3.56 4.84
C THR A 59 12.75 2.71 5.07
N GLU A 60 12.59 1.37 5.05
CA GLU A 60 13.67 0.45 5.37
C GLU A 60 13.42 -0.88 4.70
N GLY A 61 14.46 -1.51 4.17
CA GLY A 61 14.39 -2.87 3.66
C GLY A 61 13.70 -3.03 2.32
N GLU A 62 13.01 -4.16 2.15
CA GLU A 62 12.33 -4.51 0.91
C GLU A 62 10.99 -5.18 1.22
N ILE A 63 9.96 -4.78 0.50
CA ILE A 63 8.61 -5.31 0.65
C ILE A 63 8.20 -6.04 -0.62
N LEU A 64 7.77 -7.29 -0.50
CA LEU A 64 7.11 -7.99 -1.59
C LEU A 64 5.65 -7.57 -1.59
N PHE A 65 5.22 -6.89 -2.65
CA PHE A 65 3.94 -6.20 -2.69
C PHE A 65 3.09 -6.70 -3.85
N GLU A 66 1.83 -7.03 -3.56
CA GLU A 66 0.92 -7.51 -4.59
C GLU A 66 -0.50 -7.01 -4.36
N LEU A 67 -1.06 -6.33 -5.36
CA LEU A 67 -2.48 -5.97 -5.41
C LEU A 67 -3.19 -6.82 -6.45
N GLU A 68 -4.47 -7.07 -6.22
CA GLU A 68 -5.33 -7.73 -7.19
C GLU A 68 -5.26 -6.99 -8.53
N GLY A 69 -5.08 -7.73 -9.60
CA GLY A 69 -4.98 -7.18 -10.96
C GLY A 69 -3.58 -6.71 -11.36
N GLN A 70 -2.61 -6.80 -10.47
CA GLN A 70 -1.22 -6.41 -10.75
C GLN A 70 -0.27 -7.55 -10.41
N ALA A 71 0.82 -7.66 -11.16
CA ALA A 71 1.85 -8.63 -10.86
C ALA A 71 2.57 -8.29 -9.54
N PRO A 72 3.01 -9.28 -8.77
CA PRO A 72 3.83 -9.02 -7.59
C PRO A 72 5.09 -8.25 -7.96
N ARG A 73 5.51 -7.35 -7.08
CA ARG A 73 6.73 -6.56 -7.28
C ARG A 73 7.43 -6.32 -5.96
N VAL A 74 8.71 -6.03 -6.02
CA VAL A 74 9.51 -5.71 -4.84
C VAL A 74 9.67 -4.20 -4.74
N LEU A 75 9.29 -3.65 -3.60
CA LEU A 75 9.46 -2.24 -3.28
C LEU A 75 10.65 -2.12 -2.33
N LYS A 76 11.55 -1.19 -2.61
CA LYS A 76 12.75 -0.96 -1.80
C LYS A 76 12.62 0.36 -1.06
N ALA A 77 13.49 0.57 -0.07
CA ALA A 77 13.52 1.82 0.68
C ALA A 77 13.58 3.01 -0.29
N GLY A 78 12.68 3.98 -0.10
CA GLY A 78 12.51 5.12 -0.98
C GLY A 78 11.44 4.96 -2.04
N ASP A 79 10.97 3.75 -2.31
CA ASP A 79 9.91 3.52 -3.29
C ASP A 79 8.55 3.90 -2.71
N ALA A 80 7.72 4.51 -3.56
CA ALA A 80 6.38 4.89 -3.18
C ALA A 80 5.43 3.69 -3.21
N VAL A 81 4.42 3.75 -2.33
CA VAL A 81 3.35 2.76 -2.23
C VAL A 81 2.03 3.49 -2.37
N PHE A 82 1.11 2.96 -3.17
CA PHE A 82 -0.28 3.38 -3.05
C PHE A 82 -1.23 2.24 -3.36
N GLU A 83 -2.41 2.31 -2.74
CA GLU A 83 -3.48 1.35 -2.93
C GLU A 83 -4.79 2.12 -3.03
N PRO A 84 -5.68 1.73 -3.96
CA PRO A 84 -6.99 2.39 -4.04
C PRO A 84 -7.89 2.06 -2.87
N GLY A 85 -7.68 0.93 -2.20
CA GLY A 85 -8.56 0.46 -1.15
C GLY A 85 -9.90 -0.03 -1.69
N GLY A 86 -10.93 -0.02 -0.85
CA GLY A 86 -12.25 -0.46 -1.26
C GLY A 86 -12.29 -1.93 -1.62
N ASP A 87 -12.71 -2.25 -2.85
CA ASP A 87 -12.88 -3.63 -3.28
C ASP A 87 -11.60 -4.36 -3.66
N VAL A 88 -10.51 -3.64 -3.87
CA VAL A 88 -9.24 -4.22 -4.31
C VAL A 88 -8.58 -5.02 -3.18
N ILE A 89 -8.25 -6.28 -3.46
CA ILE A 89 -7.60 -7.13 -2.48
C ILE A 89 -6.08 -6.88 -2.50
N HIS A 90 -5.52 -6.66 -1.31
CA HIS A 90 -4.08 -6.60 -1.10
C HIS A 90 -3.61 -8.01 -0.73
N TYR A 91 -2.97 -8.68 -1.68
CA TYR A 91 -2.58 -10.08 -1.51
C TYR A 91 -1.33 -10.27 -0.67
N GLN A 92 -0.31 -9.45 -0.89
CA GLN A 92 0.96 -9.58 -0.19
C GLN A 92 1.54 -8.22 0.18
N GLY A 93 1.99 -8.13 1.42
CA GLY A 93 2.80 -7.02 1.92
C GLY A 93 3.84 -7.65 2.84
N ALA A 94 4.69 -8.52 2.30
CA ALA A 94 5.62 -9.34 3.06
C ALA A 94 7.00 -8.71 3.12
N ASN A 95 7.75 -9.05 4.17
CA ASN A 95 9.17 -8.70 4.21
C ASN A 95 9.92 -9.60 3.22
N ASN A 96 10.51 -9.00 2.20
CA ASN A 96 11.26 -9.74 1.19
C ASN A 96 12.67 -10.13 1.66
N LEU A 97 13.06 -9.69 2.85
CA LEU A 97 14.37 -10.00 3.44
C LEU A 97 14.22 -11.06 4.52
N ALA A 98 15.07 -12.10 4.44
CA ALA A 98 15.04 -13.19 5.40
C ALA A 98 15.78 -12.86 6.69
N ASP A 99 16.70 -11.89 6.66
CA ASP A 99 17.64 -11.63 7.75
C ASP A 99 17.67 -10.19 8.24
N ALA A 100 16.75 -9.36 7.76
CA ALA A 100 16.69 -7.95 8.17
C ALA A 100 15.23 -7.49 8.22
N GLN A 101 15.00 -6.45 9.02
CA GLN A 101 13.70 -5.81 9.16
C GLN A 101 13.36 -4.97 7.93
N SER A 102 12.08 -4.90 7.61
CA SER A 102 11.57 -3.94 6.63
C SER A 102 10.48 -3.09 7.26
N GLN A 103 10.32 -1.87 6.75
CA GLN A 103 9.36 -0.93 7.33
C GLN A 103 8.81 -0.01 6.25
N LEU A 104 7.53 0.31 6.36
CA LEU A 104 6.91 1.33 5.52
C LEU A 104 6.00 2.22 6.36
N VAL A 105 5.78 3.44 5.87
CA VAL A 105 4.86 4.40 6.48
C VAL A 105 3.85 4.80 5.43
N VAL A 106 2.58 4.69 5.77
CA VAL A 106 1.48 5.04 4.85
C VAL A 106 0.50 5.98 5.53
N ILE A 107 -0.16 6.79 4.73
CA ILE A 107 -1.30 7.59 5.16
C ILE A 107 -2.54 6.99 4.53
N MET A 108 -3.50 6.59 5.36
CA MET A 108 -4.74 5.95 4.94
C MET A 108 -5.90 6.91 5.15
N PHE A 109 -6.76 7.02 4.15
CA PHE A 109 -7.98 7.82 4.25
C PHE A 109 -9.17 6.88 4.34
N ALA A 110 -9.94 6.99 5.42
CA ALA A 110 -11.03 6.06 5.67
C ALA A 110 -12.15 6.72 6.44
N PRO A 111 -13.40 6.23 6.32
CA PRO A 111 -14.49 6.70 7.17
C PRO A 111 -14.13 6.49 8.64
N PRO A 112 -14.50 7.44 9.52
CA PRO A 112 -14.22 7.31 10.96
C PRO A 112 -14.76 5.99 11.52
N GLY A 113 -13.97 5.37 12.40
CA GLY A 113 -14.39 4.14 13.08
C GLY A 113 -14.24 2.86 12.29
N THR A 114 -13.77 2.92 11.03
CA THR A 114 -13.53 1.71 10.25
C THR A 114 -12.19 1.08 10.65
N PRO A 115 -12.07 -0.27 10.54
CA PRO A 115 -10.79 -0.92 10.85
C PRO A 115 -9.74 -0.61 9.78
N VAL A 116 -8.47 -0.74 10.14
CA VAL A 116 -7.36 -0.50 9.22
C VAL A 116 -7.40 -1.46 8.04
N LEU A 117 -7.80 -2.70 8.29
CA LEU A 117 -7.94 -3.71 7.26
C LEU A 117 -9.02 -4.71 7.63
N THR A 118 -9.53 -5.41 6.62
CA THR A 118 -10.49 -6.50 6.80
C THR A 118 -9.98 -7.71 6.02
N VAL A 119 -9.77 -8.83 6.73
CA VAL A 119 -9.27 -10.06 6.12
C VAL A 119 -10.32 -10.65 5.20
N VAL A 120 -9.89 -11.08 4.01
CA VAL A 120 -10.78 -11.69 3.02
C VAL A 120 -10.94 -13.17 3.32
N SER A 121 -12.17 -13.67 3.23
CA SER A 121 -12.45 -15.08 3.53
C SER A 121 -11.85 -16.02 2.48
N PRO A 122 -11.54 -17.29 2.85
CA PRO A 122 -11.07 -18.27 1.88
C PRO A 122 -12.05 -18.49 0.71
N GLU A 123 -13.34 -18.41 0.97
CA GLU A 123 -14.37 -18.56 -0.06
C GLU A 123 -14.29 -17.44 -1.08
N GLU A 124 -14.16 -16.21 -0.62
CA GLU A 124 -14.04 -15.06 -1.52
C GLU A 124 -12.73 -15.08 -2.30
N LEU A 125 -11.65 -15.49 -1.67
CA LEU A 125 -10.36 -15.64 -2.37
C LEU A 125 -10.47 -16.64 -3.52
N ALA A 126 -11.19 -17.75 -3.29
CA ALA A 126 -11.41 -18.74 -4.34
C ALA A 126 -12.22 -18.18 -5.50
N GLU A 127 -13.27 -17.42 -5.21
CA GLU A 127 -14.12 -16.79 -6.23
C GLU A 127 -13.37 -15.75 -7.05
N ARG A 128 -12.40 -15.06 -6.45
CA ARG A 128 -11.68 -13.97 -7.10
C ARG A 128 -10.32 -14.39 -7.64
N ARG A 129 -9.98 -15.66 -7.57
CA ARG A 129 -8.66 -16.17 -8.00
C ARG A 129 -8.33 -15.76 -9.44
N HIS A 130 -9.32 -15.74 -10.32
CA HIS A 130 -9.13 -15.39 -11.73
C HIS A 130 -8.68 -13.94 -11.95
N LEU A 131 -8.86 -13.07 -10.97
CA LEU A 131 -8.45 -11.66 -11.05
C LEU A 131 -7.00 -11.47 -10.58
N ARG A 132 -6.41 -12.49 -9.98
CA ARG A 132 -5.03 -12.42 -9.50
C ARG A 132 -4.08 -12.70 -10.66
N VAL A 133 -3.10 -11.80 -10.84
CA VAL A 133 -2.10 -11.94 -11.90
C VAL A 133 -1.03 -12.92 -11.42
N THR A 134 -0.83 -13.99 -12.19
CA THR A 134 0.29 -14.90 -11.93
C THR A 134 1.47 -14.39 -12.76
N SER A 135 2.62 -14.24 -12.12
CA SER A 135 3.82 -13.69 -12.74
C SER A 135 4.26 -14.44 -14.01
#